data_b04f091c68f404b30e6b0c31a26fd01c
#
_entry.id   b04f091c68f404b30e6b0c31a26fd01c
#
_cell.length_a   1.000
_cell.length_b   1.000
_cell.length_c   1.000
_cell.angle_alpha   90.00
_cell.angle_beta   90.00
_cell.angle_gamma   90.00
#
_symmetry.space_group_name_H-M   'P 1'
#
loop_
_entity.id
_entity.type
_entity.pdbx_description
1 polymer ?
#
loop_
_entity_poly.entity_id
_entity_poly.type
_entity_poly.pdbx_seq_one_letter_code
_entity_poly.pdbx_strand_id
1 'polypeptide(L)'
;GYYTAKTELISKINVFFLVNKPSSYKMMIFNHFVNTLGVNAHVNLYIYHCEESLFVNAIEKNLGAYNYYVIMPHFKDNDFNHVSFTPEVLKAIERIPKDQLLMVDNTKPEIKGNYGSIYQDFKEDIYNALIEGKEKLKKYEKLILVYPEKLSHPYPRRILHGFRQFCMQYDFEYEILNEIYEDMEFEGRDVYITIEEMDLVNLVRQIRERNLTMGKDVGVISYN
;
A
#
# COMPACT_ATOMS: atom_id res chain seq x y z
N GLY A 1 -19.62 -49.19 -28.10
CA GLY A 1 -18.58 -48.17 -28.38
C GLY A 1 -18.41 -47.30 -27.18
N TYR A 2 -17.25 -47.32 -26.52
CA TYR A 2 -16.91 -46.41 -25.40
C TYR A 2 -16.37 -45.13 -26.03
N TYR A 3 -17.06 -44.02 -25.86
CA TYR A 3 -16.52 -42.68 -26.15
C TYR A 3 -15.67 -42.26 -25.00
N THR A 4 -14.34 -42.29 -25.14
CA THR A 4 -13.44 -41.56 -24.26
C THR A 4 -13.57 -40.08 -24.59
N ALA A 5 -14.28 -39.33 -23.75
CA ALA A 5 -14.20 -37.88 -23.76
C ALA A 5 -12.73 -37.51 -23.48
N LYS A 6 -12.00 -36.98 -24.44
CA LYS A 6 -10.77 -36.25 -24.21
C LYS A 6 -11.15 -35.02 -23.41
N THR A 7 -11.07 -35.13 -22.09
CA THR A 7 -11.00 -33.95 -21.21
C THR A 7 -9.67 -33.30 -21.60
N GLU A 8 -9.69 -32.22 -22.34
CA GLU A 8 -8.53 -31.36 -22.49
C GLU A 8 -8.16 -30.98 -21.04
N LEU A 9 -7.04 -31.49 -20.58
CA LEU A 9 -6.40 -31.03 -19.37
C LEU A 9 -5.97 -29.58 -19.67
N ILE A 10 -6.86 -28.64 -19.39
CA ILE A 10 -6.51 -27.22 -19.35
C ILE A 10 -5.45 -27.15 -18.25
N SER A 11 -4.20 -26.99 -18.65
CA SER A 11 -3.10 -26.82 -17.69
C SER A 11 -3.39 -25.55 -16.92
N LYS A 12 -3.71 -25.68 -15.63
CA LYS A 12 -3.96 -24.51 -14.77
C LYS A 12 -2.70 -23.67 -14.68
N ILE A 13 -2.86 -22.38 -14.85
CA ILE A 13 -1.78 -21.41 -14.65
C ILE A 13 -1.49 -21.33 -13.16
N ASN A 14 -0.24 -21.58 -12.76
CA ASN A 14 0.21 -21.44 -11.38
C ASN A 14 0.87 -20.07 -11.20
N VAL A 15 0.38 -19.28 -10.26
CA VAL A 15 0.88 -17.94 -9.95
C VAL A 15 1.42 -17.88 -8.53
N PHE A 16 2.65 -17.41 -8.41
CA PHE A 16 3.29 -17.03 -7.16
C PHE A 16 2.96 -15.58 -6.84
N PHE A 17 2.29 -15.31 -5.71
CA PHE A 17 1.90 -13.96 -5.31
C PHE A 17 2.56 -13.62 -3.98
N LEU A 18 3.48 -12.65 -3.96
CA LEU A 18 4.33 -12.32 -2.81
C LEU A 18 4.05 -10.92 -2.27
N VAL A 19 3.62 -10.84 -1.00
CA VAL A 19 3.30 -9.58 -0.30
C VAL A 19 4.04 -9.49 1.03
N ASN A 20 4.22 -8.27 1.55
CA ASN A 20 4.84 -8.07 2.87
C ASN A 20 3.89 -8.39 4.04
N LYS A 21 2.62 -8.00 3.95
CA LYS A 21 1.57 -8.24 4.96
C LYS A 21 0.18 -8.34 4.32
N PRO A 22 -0.77 -9.05 4.95
CA PRO A 22 -2.16 -9.15 4.47
C PRO A 22 -2.99 -7.94 4.96
N SER A 23 -2.65 -6.71 4.54
CA SER A 23 -3.49 -5.53 4.83
C SER A 23 -4.79 -5.56 4.02
N SER A 24 -5.83 -4.86 4.47
CA SER A 24 -7.14 -4.75 3.79
C SER A 24 -6.97 -4.39 2.31
N TYR A 25 -6.15 -3.38 2.03
CA TYR A 25 -5.82 -2.95 0.67
C TYR A 25 -5.17 -4.07 -0.17
N LYS A 26 -4.15 -4.75 0.34
CA LYS A 26 -3.44 -5.81 -0.40
C LYS A 26 -4.29 -7.05 -0.60
N MET A 27 -5.15 -7.36 0.35
CA MET A 27 -6.12 -8.44 0.20
C MET A 27 -7.21 -8.10 -0.83
N MET A 28 -7.61 -6.85 -0.93
CA MET A 28 -8.52 -6.40 -2.00
C MET A 28 -7.89 -6.60 -3.37
N ILE A 29 -6.63 -6.20 -3.57
CA ILE A 29 -5.89 -6.41 -4.83
C ILE A 29 -5.76 -7.92 -5.12
N PHE A 30 -5.35 -8.71 -4.14
CA PHE A 30 -5.20 -10.15 -4.28
C PHE A 30 -6.53 -10.82 -4.68
N ASN A 31 -7.62 -10.52 -3.99
CA ASN A 31 -8.94 -11.08 -4.28
C ASN A 31 -9.44 -10.68 -5.68
N HIS A 32 -9.24 -9.41 -6.05
CA HIS A 32 -9.59 -8.96 -7.41
C HIS A 32 -8.78 -9.69 -8.49
N PHE A 33 -7.49 -9.85 -8.26
CA PHE A 33 -6.59 -10.58 -9.15
C PHE A 33 -7.03 -12.04 -9.31
N VAL A 34 -7.29 -12.76 -8.21
CA VAL A 34 -7.77 -14.14 -8.22
C VAL A 34 -9.10 -14.28 -8.95
N ASN A 35 -10.05 -13.38 -8.65
CA ASN A 35 -11.37 -13.39 -9.27
C ASN A 35 -11.30 -13.14 -10.80
N THR A 36 -10.39 -12.27 -11.22
CA THR A 36 -10.19 -11.96 -12.65
C THR A 36 -9.60 -13.14 -13.42
N LEU A 37 -8.68 -13.90 -12.82
CA LEU A 37 -8.10 -15.10 -13.42
C LEU A 37 -9.09 -16.28 -13.47
N GLY A 38 -10.00 -16.35 -12.52
CA GLY A 38 -11.03 -17.37 -12.43
C GLY A 38 -10.49 -18.78 -12.19
N VAL A 39 -11.25 -19.79 -12.64
CA VAL A 39 -10.99 -21.22 -12.33
C VAL A 39 -9.78 -21.82 -13.07
N ASN A 40 -9.23 -21.13 -14.04
CA ASN A 40 -8.11 -21.60 -14.86
C ASN A 40 -6.74 -21.31 -14.25
N ALA A 41 -6.71 -20.62 -13.11
CA ALA A 41 -5.47 -20.29 -12.41
C ALA A 41 -5.51 -20.80 -10.96
N HIS A 42 -4.32 -21.11 -10.46
CA HIS A 42 -4.07 -21.39 -9.06
C HIS A 42 -3.07 -20.37 -8.52
N VAL A 43 -3.51 -19.53 -7.57
CA VAL A 43 -2.70 -18.44 -7.04
C VAL A 43 -2.29 -18.76 -5.60
N ASN A 44 -1.00 -18.88 -5.36
CA ASN A 44 -0.44 -19.12 -4.03
C ASN A 44 0.06 -17.79 -3.44
N LEU A 45 -0.54 -17.39 -2.32
CA LEU A 45 -0.14 -16.19 -1.58
C LEU A 45 1.00 -16.52 -0.61
N TYR A 46 2.08 -15.76 -0.69
CA TYR A 46 3.23 -15.80 0.22
C TYR A 46 3.40 -14.46 0.94
N ILE A 47 3.80 -14.53 2.21
CA ILE A 47 3.98 -13.34 3.06
C ILE A 47 5.41 -13.34 3.59
N TYR A 48 6.13 -12.20 3.47
CA TYR A 48 7.53 -12.07 3.89
C TYR A 48 7.76 -11.05 5.02
N HIS A 49 6.70 -10.45 5.59
CA HIS A 49 6.73 -9.59 6.78
C HIS A 49 7.73 -8.41 6.74
N CYS A 50 7.96 -7.82 5.57
CA CYS A 50 9.00 -6.79 5.33
C CYS A 50 10.45 -7.27 5.57
N GLU A 51 10.66 -8.58 5.76
CA GLU A 51 11.98 -9.17 6.01
C GLU A 51 12.63 -9.59 4.69
N GLU A 52 13.81 -9.02 4.39
CA GLU A 52 14.54 -9.29 3.16
C GLU A 52 14.90 -10.77 2.99
N SER A 53 15.37 -11.41 4.05
CA SER A 53 15.76 -12.82 4.03
C SER A 53 14.59 -13.75 3.70
N LEU A 54 13.38 -13.44 4.20
CA LEU A 54 12.18 -14.22 3.90
C LEU A 54 11.74 -14.00 2.45
N PHE A 55 11.86 -12.77 1.95
CA PHE A 55 11.56 -12.45 0.56
C PHE A 55 12.48 -13.20 -0.41
N VAL A 56 13.79 -13.10 -0.23
CA VAL A 56 14.80 -13.79 -1.05
C VAL A 56 14.59 -15.31 -1.01
N ASN A 57 14.43 -15.88 0.18
CA ASN A 57 14.15 -17.31 0.37
C ASN A 57 12.87 -17.77 -0.36
N ALA A 58 11.79 -16.96 -0.28
CA ALA A 58 10.53 -17.28 -0.94
C ALA A 58 10.69 -17.36 -2.46
N ILE A 59 11.41 -16.41 -3.06
CA ILE A 59 11.69 -16.43 -4.50
C ILE A 59 12.59 -17.62 -4.84
N GLU A 60 13.71 -17.79 -4.17
CA GLU A 60 14.70 -18.84 -4.49
C GLU A 60 14.15 -20.26 -4.43
N LYS A 61 13.35 -20.55 -3.40
CA LYS A 61 12.71 -21.87 -3.24
C LYS A 61 11.64 -22.17 -4.30
N ASN A 62 11.08 -21.13 -4.88
CA ASN A 62 9.95 -21.26 -5.81
C ASN A 62 10.32 -20.89 -7.26
N LEU A 63 11.58 -20.55 -7.53
CA LEU A 63 12.03 -20.19 -8.87
C LEU A 63 11.86 -21.37 -9.82
N GLY A 64 11.17 -21.13 -10.96
CA GLY A 64 10.84 -22.16 -11.94
C GLY A 64 9.65 -23.07 -11.60
N ALA A 65 9.06 -22.95 -10.40
CA ALA A 65 7.91 -23.75 -9.99
C ALA A 65 6.55 -23.14 -10.41
N TYR A 66 6.55 -21.88 -10.85
CA TYR A 66 5.36 -21.13 -11.23
C TYR A 66 5.46 -20.59 -12.65
N ASN A 67 4.31 -20.38 -13.28
CA ASN A 67 4.22 -19.78 -14.60
C ASN A 67 4.42 -18.26 -14.55
N TYR A 68 3.91 -17.61 -13.47
CA TYR A 68 4.01 -16.17 -13.26
C TYR A 68 4.30 -15.82 -11.80
N TYR A 69 4.99 -14.71 -11.61
CA TYR A 69 5.40 -14.17 -10.31
C TYR A 69 4.87 -12.75 -10.17
N VAL A 70 3.96 -12.55 -9.22
CA VAL A 70 3.42 -11.23 -8.84
C VAL A 70 4.11 -10.81 -7.56
N ILE A 71 4.85 -9.71 -7.62
CA ILE A 71 5.73 -9.26 -6.54
C ILE A 71 5.31 -7.86 -6.08
N MET A 72 5.02 -7.72 -4.78
CA MET A 72 4.74 -6.44 -4.12
C MET A 72 5.87 -6.11 -3.14
N PRO A 73 6.95 -5.43 -3.57
CA PRO A 73 8.11 -5.15 -2.73
C PRO A 73 7.82 -4.03 -1.74
N HIS A 74 8.08 -4.28 -0.46
CA HIS A 74 7.89 -3.30 0.61
C HIS A 74 8.71 -3.72 1.83
N PHE A 75 9.83 -3.05 2.07
CA PHE A 75 10.79 -3.37 3.09
C PHE A 75 10.92 -2.26 4.12
N LYS A 76 11.68 -2.53 5.17
CA LYS A 76 12.11 -1.56 6.18
C LYS A 76 13.63 -1.64 6.35
N ASP A 77 14.25 -0.52 6.67
CA ASP A 77 15.62 -0.48 7.13
C ASP A 77 15.72 -0.74 8.66
N ASN A 78 16.93 -0.66 9.22
CA ASN A 78 17.16 -0.86 10.65
C ASN A 78 16.51 0.22 11.54
N ASP A 79 16.20 1.38 10.96
CA ASP A 79 15.54 2.51 11.63
C ASP A 79 14.02 2.50 11.42
N PHE A 80 13.47 1.40 10.89
CA PHE A 80 12.06 1.23 10.53
C PHE A 80 11.54 2.20 9.46
N ASN A 81 12.43 2.76 8.62
CA ASN A 81 11.99 3.53 7.47
C ASN A 81 11.61 2.60 6.31
N HIS A 82 10.65 3.05 5.50
CA HIS A 82 10.29 2.35 4.28
C HIS A 82 11.42 2.34 3.26
N VAL A 83 11.73 1.14 2.75
CA VAL A 83 12.68 0.90 1.66
C VAL A 83 11.98 0.08 0.59
N SER A 84 12.07 0.52 -0.67
CA SER A 84 11.45 -0.19 -1.79
C SER A 84 12.28 -1.37 -2.27
N PHE A 85 13.60 -1.18 -2.39
CA PHE A 85 14.50 -2.19 -2.91
C PHE A 85 15.87 -2.12 -2.24
N THR A 86 16.42 -3.30 -1.92
CA THR A 86 17.82 -3.48 -1.54
C THR A 86 18.55 -4.18 -2.69
N PRO A 87 19.88 -4.18 -2.72
CA PRO A 87 20.66 -4.91 -3.74
C PRO A 87 20.32 -6.40 -3.79
N GLU A 88 20.11 -7.05 -2.65
CA GLU A 88 19.81 -8.46 -2.52
C GLU A 88 18.39 -8.78 -3.06
N VAL A 89 17.42 -7.92 -2.75
CA VAL A 89 16.05 -8.01 -3.29
C VAL A 89 16.06 -7.88 -4.82
N LEU A 90 16.79 -6.90 -5.35
CA LEU A 90 16.92 -6.71 -6.81
C LEU A 90 17.53 -7.94 -7.48
N LYS A 91 18.61 -8.50 -6.92
CA LYS A 91 19.23 -9.73 -7.43
C LYS A 91 18.28 -10.92 -7.45
N ALA A 92 17.46 -11.08 -6.40
CA ALA A 92 16.47 -12.15 -6.35
C ALA A 92 15.40 -11.97 -7.43
N ILE A 93 14.88 -10.76 -7.61
CA ILE A 93 13.87 -10.45 -8.64
C ILE A 93 14.47 -10.58 -10.05
N GLU A 94 15.73 -10.21 -10.26
CA GLU A 94 16.40 -10.34 -11.55
C GLU A 94 16.51 -11.78 -12.05
N ARG A 95 16.48 -12.77 -11.15
CA ARG A 95 16.48 -14.21 -11.51
C ARG A 95 15.15 -14.69 -12.08
N ILE A 96 14.05 -13.96 -11.87
CA ILE A 96 12.76 -14.31 -12.44
C ILE A 96 12.76 -13.92 -13.94
N PRO A 97 12.35 -14.83 -14.86
CA PRO A 97 12.18 -14.49 -16.27
C PRO A 97 11.24 -13.28 -16.43
N LYS A 98 11.63 -12.31 -17.23
CA LYS A 98 10.94 -11.01 -17.30
C LYS A 98 9.55 -11.09 -17.90
N ASP A 99 9.32 -12.05 -18.80
CA ASP A 99 8.01 -12.37 -19.38
C ASP A 99 7.05 -13.07 -18.38
N GLN A 100 7.56 -13.53 -17.25
CA GLN A 100 6.80 -14.14 -16.16
C GLN A 100 6.64 -13.20 -14.94
N LEU A 101 7.23 -12.00 -14.96
CA LEU A 101 7.27 -11.08 -13.83
C LEU A 101 6.22 -9.98 -13.96
N LEU A 102 5.41 -9.81 -12.89
CA LEU A 102 4.54 -8.67 -12.68
C LEU A 102 4.92 -7.97 -11.35
N MET A 103 5.38 -6.74 -11.44
CA MET A 103 5.65 -5.90 -10.28
C MET A 103 4.42 -5.05 -9.96
N VAL A 104 3.98 -5.05 -8.70
CA VAL A 104 2.76 -4.34 -8.26
C VAL A 104 3.05 -3.48 -7.03
N ASP A 105 2.37 -2.34 -6.94
CA ASP A 105 2.25 -1.53 -5.72
C ASP A 105 3.53 -0.88 -5.20
N ASN A 106 4.43 -0.43 -6.05
CA ASN A 106 5.56 0.38 -5.56
C ASN A 106 6.20 1.23 -6.65
N THR A 107 7.18 2.04 -6.25
CA THR A 107 8.01 2.81 -7.17
C THR A 107 8.65 1.88 -8.21
N LYS A 108 8.78 2.36 -9.44
CA LYS A 108 9.43 1.60 -10.52
C LYS A 108 10.85 1.16 -10.13
N PRO A 109 11.15 -0.14 -10.07
CA PRO A 109 12.50 -0.60 -9.80
C PRO A 109 13.42 -0.38 -11.01
N GLU A 110 14.73 -0.23 -10.73
CA GLU A 110 15.77 -0.19 -11.76
C GLU A 110 16.14 -1.61 -12.25
N ILE A 111 15.13 -2.39 -12.66
CA ILE A 111 15.33 -3.73 -13.22
C ILE A 111 15.35 -3.61 -14.74
N LYS A 112 16.39 -4.19 -15.37
CA LYS A 112 16.51 -4.23 -16.83
C LYS A 112 15.60 -5.29 -17.43
N GLY A 113 15.00 -4.97 -18.57
CA GLY A 113 14.18 -5.89 -19.35
C GLY A 113 12.71 -5.46 -19.43
N ASN A 114 11.93 -6.23 -20.21
CA ASN A 114 10.51 -5.97 -20.42
C ASN A 114 9.68 -6.89 -19.52
N TYR A 115 9.08 -6.34 -18.48
CA TYR A 115 8.23 -7.03 -17.50
C TYR A 115 6.92 -6.26 -17.27
N GLY A 116 5.89 -6.93 -16.76
CA GLY A 116 4.64 -6.30 -16.39
C GLY A 116 4.82 -5.45 -15.12
N SER A 117 4.17 -4.27 -15.07
CA SER A 117 4.27 -3.42 -13.89
C SER A 117 3.05 -2.52 -13.71
N ILE A 118 2.58 -2.42 -12.47
CA ILE A 118 1.50 -1.54 -12.03
C ILE A 118 2.02 -0.79 -10.81
N TYR A 119 2.14 0.53 -10.92
CA TYR A 119 2.70 1.36 -9.86
C TYR A 119 1.66 2.22 -9.21
N GLN A 120 1.86 2.47 -7.90
CA GLN A 120 1.21 3.52 -7.16
C GLN A 120 2.19 4.68 -6.97
N ASP A 121 1.80 5.90 -7.34
CA ASP A 121 2.58 7.10 -7.03
C ASP A 121 2.03 7.78 -5.78
N PHE A 122 2.46 7.30 -4.61
CA PHE A 122 2.04 7.79 -3.30
C PHE A 122 2.14 9.31 -3.13
N LYS A 123 3.05 9.97 -3.85
CA LYS A 123 3.19 11.42 -3.83
C LYS A 123 2.06 12.10 -4.60
N GLU A 124 1.88 11.67 -5.85
CA GLU A 124 0.85 12.23 -6.72
C GLU A 124 -0.56 11.86 -6.24
N ASP A 125 -0.73 10.67 -5.68
CA ASP A 125 -2.03 10.19 -5.21
C ASP A 125 -2.60 11.08 -4.10
N ILE A 126 -1.83 11.32 -3.02
CA ILE A 126 -2.29 12.20 -1.94
C ILE A 126 -2.43 13.65 -2.41
N TYR A 127 -1.51 14.13 -3.23
CA TYR A 127 -1.54 15.48 -3.76
C TYR A 127 -2.82 15.72 -4.59
N ASN A 128 -3.13 14.82 -5.52
CA ASN A 128 -4.32 14.91 -6.38
C ASN A 128 -5.63 14.74 -5.60
N ALA A 129 -5.67 13.80 -4.63
CA ALA A 129 -6.84 13.64 -3.77
C ALA A 129 -7.14 14.92 -2.96
N LEU A 130 -6.10 15.60 -2.47
CA LEU A 130 -6.26 16.88 -1.76
C LEU A 130 -6.68 18.02 -2.72
N ILE A 131 -6.22 18.03 -3.99
CA ILE A 131 -6.69 18.95 -5.01
C ILE A 131 -8.19 18.78 -5.26
N GLU A 132 -8.66 17.54 -5.44
CA GLU A 132 -10.09 17.25 -5.65
C GLU A 132 -10.94 17.70 -4.45
N GLY A 133 -10.38 17.57 -3.23
CA GLY A 133 -11.03 18.00 -1.99
C GLY A 133 -10.86 19.47 -1.65
N LYS A 134 -10.04 20.25 -2.36
CA LYS A 134 -9.56 21.58 -1.96
C LYS A 134 -10.67 22.56 -1.53
N GLU A 135 -11.75 22.63 -2.29
CA GLU A 135 -12.86 23.55 -1.96
C GLU A 135 -13.55 23.18 -0.63
N LYS A 136 -13.58 21.90 -0.29
CA LYS A 136 -14.12 21.43 1.01
C LYS A 136 -13.15 21.69 2.15
N LEU A 137 -11.85 21.75 1.85
CA LEU A 137 -10.79 21.99 2.85
C LEU A 137 -10.69 23.46 3.25
N LYS A 138 -11.06 24.41 2.39
CA LYS A 138 -10.98 25.86 2.65
C LYS A 138 -11.71 26.37 3.91
N LYS A 139 -12.68 25.61 4.40
CA LYS A 139 -13.41 25.98 5.62
C LYS A 139 -12.68 25.61 6.91
N TYR A 140 -11.60 24.84 6.81
CA TYR A 140 -10.77 24.44 7.92
C TYR A 140 -9.52 25.30 8.01
N GLU A 141 -8.93 25.36 9.18
CA GLU A 141 -7.78 26.24 9.49
C GLU A 141 -6.46 25.51 9.24
N LYS A 142 -6.37 24.26 9.67
CA LYS A 142 -5.14 23.47 9.59
C LYS A 142 -5.41 22.07 9.03
N LEU A 143 -4.48 21.55 8.24
CA LEU A 143 -4.47 20.16 7.81
C LEU A 143 -3.44 19.36 8.61
N ILE A 144 -3.87 18.31 9.26
CA ILE A 144 -3.02 17.46 10.12
C ILE A 144 -2.91 16.09 9.50
N LEU A 145 -1.71 15.72 9.06
CA LEU A 145 -1.43 14.37 8.59
C LEU A 145 -0.92 13.51 9.73
N VAL A 146 -1.67 12.44 10.06
CA VAL A 146 -1.24 11.45 11.04
C VAL A 146 -0.43 10.39 10.31
N TYR A 147 0.89 10.53 10.38
CA TYR A 147 1.87 9.70 9.69
C TYR A 147 2.80 9.03 10.71
N PRO A 148 2.59 7.75 11.02
CA PRO A 148 3.44 7.04 11.97
C PRO A 148 4.85 6.81 11.38
N GLU A 149 5.87 7.39 12.01
CA GLU A 149 7.25 7.33 11.51
C GLU A 149 7.93 5.98 11.75
N LYS A 150 7.58 5.29 12.85
CA LYS A 150 8.27 4.07 13.28
C LYS A 150 7.28 2.92 13.46
N LEU A 151 7.03 2.20 12.38
CA LEU A 151 6.20 1.00 12.39
C LEU A 151 7.00 -0.23 11.97
N SER A 152 6.57 -1.40 12.44
CA SER A 152 7.07 -2.68 11.91
C SER A 152 6.84 -2.82 10.40
N HIS A 153 5.85 -2.08 9.87
CA HIS A 153 5.48 -2.03 8.46
C HIS A 153 5.36 -0.56 8.02
N PRO A 154 6.46 0.13 7.75
CA PRO A 154 6.48 1.56 7.50
C PRO A 154 5.76 1.97 6.21
N TYR A 155 5.19 3.17 6.20
CA TYR A 155 4.59 3.77 5.01
C TYR A 155 5.62 4.48 4.12
N PRO A 156 5.37 4.59 2.80
CA PRO A 156 6.25 5.32 1.90
C PRO A 156 6.32 6.81 2.26
N ARG A 157 7.53 7.34 2.46
CA ARG A 157 7.77 8.77 2.75
C ARG A 157 7.27 9.71 1.64
N ARG A 158 7.03 9.20 0.45
CA ARG A 158 6.45 9.96 -0.67
C ARG A 158 5.07 10.54 -0.34
N ILE A 159 4.31 9.92 0.57
CA ILE A 159 3.06 10.46 1.11
C ILE A 159 3.29 11.83 1.76
N LEU A 160 4.32 11.94 2.61
CA LEU A 160 4.70 13.21 3.25
C LEU A 160 5.06 14.29 2.22
N HIS A 161 5.76 13.90 1.16
CA HIS A 161 6.17 14.85 0.11
C HIS A 161 4.96 15.41 -0.64
N GLY A 162 4.00 14.56 -1.03
CA GLY A 162 2.79 15.01 -1.71
C GLY A 162 1.91 15.89 -0.83
N PHE A 163 1.74 15.52 0.44
CA PHE A 163 1.00 16.31 1.43
C PHE A 163 1.61 17.72 1.61
N ARG A 164 2.91 17.77 1.91
CA ARG A 164 3.63 19.05 2.09
C ARG A 164 3.58 19.92 0.83
N GLN A 165 3.77 19.31 -0.34
CA GLN A 165 3.68 20.03 -1.62
C GLN A 165 2.32 20.70 -1.80
N PHE A 166 1.23 19.97 -1.50
CA PHE A 166 -0.12 20.53 -1.58
C PHE A 166 -0.30 21.71 -0.61
N CYS A 167 0.06 21.54 0.67
CA CYS A 167 -0.09 22.57 1.68
C CYS A 167 0.69 23.84 1.33
N MET A 168 1.95 23.70 0.91
CA MET A 168 2.80 24.82 0.51
C MET A 168 2.27 25.53 -0.74
N GLN A 169 1.78 24.79 -1.73
CA GLN A 169 1.29 25.36 -2.99
C GLN A 169 -0.02 26.13 -2.84
N TYR A 170 -0.88 25.69 -1.92
CA TYR A 170 -2.21 26.27 -1.71
C TYR A 170 -2.35 27.06 -0.41
N ASP A 171 -1.22 27.32 0.25
CA ASP A 171 -1.13 28.14 1.47
C ASP A 171 -2.01 27.64 2.62
N PHE A 172 -2.03 26.32 2.81
CA PHE A 172 -2.66 25.69 3.98
C PHE A 172 -1.66 25.60 5.13
N GLU A 173 -2.08 26.00 6.31
CA GLU A 173 -1.37 25.64 7.53
C GLU A 173 -1.42 24.14 7.73
N TYR A 174 -0.31 23.51 8.17
CA TYR A 174 -0.27 22.06 8.31
C TYR A 174 0.63 21.60 9.45
N GLU A 175 0.31 20.41 9.94
CA GLU A 175 1.07 19.70 10.96
C GLU A 175 1.20 18.21 10.59
N ILE A 176 2.24 17.55 11.10
CA ILE A 176 2.42 16.10 10.96
C ILE A 176 2.52 15.52 12.35
N LEU A 177 1.57 14.64 12.70
CA LEU A 177 1.54 13.90 13.95
C LEU A 177 2.01 12.46 13.71
N ASN A 178 2.62 11.86 14.72
CA ASN A 178 3.04 10.48 14.67
C ASN A 178 1.87 9.50 14.92
N GLU A 179 0.92 9.88 15.75
CA GLU A 179 -0.25 9.08 16.13
C GLU A 179 -1.38 9.95 16.69
N ILE A 180 -2.58 9.40 16.76
CA ILE A 180 -3.68 9.96 17.57
C ILE A 180 -3.53 9.43 19.00
N TYR A 181 -2.96 10.25 19.89
CA TYR A 181 -2.77 9.91 21.30
C TYR A 181 -4.05 10.14 22.12
N GLU A 182 -4.09 9.57 23.32
CA GLU A 182 -5.22 9.74 24.23
C GLU A 182 -5.29 11.20 24.75
N ASP A 183 -6.52 11.67 24.95
CA ASP A 183 -6.81 13.02 25.46
C ASP A 183 -6.26 14.17 24.61
N MET A 184 -6.21 14.01 23.27
CA MET A 184 -5.87 15.12 22.38
C MET A 184 -6.79 16.32 22.59
N GLU A 185 -6.22 17.51 22.60
CA GLU A 185 -6.99 18.74 22.47
C GLU A 185 -7.28 18.99 20.98
N PHE A 186 -8.56 19.17 20.65
CA PHE A 186 -8.98 19.54 19.30
C PHE A 186 -9.11 21.07 19.24
N GLU A 187 -8.15 21.71 18.59
CA GLU A 187 -8.28 23.10 18.19
C GLU A 187 -9.29 23.18 17.04
N GLY A 188 -10.17 24.16 17.10
CA GLY A 188 -11.37 24.16 16.25
C GLY A 188 -11.06 24.25 14.76
N ARG A 189 -11.80 23.47 13.96
CA ARG A 189 -11.79 23.44 12.51
C ARG A 189 -10.50 22.92 11.87
N ASP A 190 -9.86 21.91 12.50
CA ASP A 190 -8.76 21.17 11.89
C ASP A 190 -9.27 19.97 11.09
N VAL A 191 -8.49 19.56 10.06
CA VAL A 191 -8.73 18.33 9.29
C VAL A 191 -7.63 17.34 9.61
N TYR A 192 -8.01 16.17 10.12
CA TYR A 192 -7.11 15.06 10.37
C TYR A 192 -7.16 14.07 9.21
N ILE A 193 -6.01 13.77 8.65
CA ILE A 193 -5.82 12.77 7.58
C ILE A 193 -5.11 11.59 8.21
N THR A 194 -5.82 10.47 8.43
CA THR A 194 -5.27 9.29 9.08
C THR A 194 -4.86 8.24 8.05
N ILE A 195 -3.70 7.61 8.25
CA ILE A 195 -3.19 6.53 7.41
C ILE A 195 -3.49 5.17 8.05
N GLU A 196 -3.30 5.06 9.36
CA GLU A 196 -3.59 3.83 10.11
C GLU A 196 -5.05 3.76 10.53
N GLU A 197 -5.65 2.55 10.43
CA GLU A 197 -7.04 2.31 10.85
C GLU A 197 -7.25 2.59 12.35
N MET A 198 -6.25 2.28 13.18
CA MET A 198 -6.34 2.51 14.62
C MET A 198 -6.36 4.00 14.98
N ASP A 199 -5.61 4.83 14.25
CA ASP A 199 -5.66 6.28 14.41
C ASP A 199 -7.03 6.84 14.04
N LEU A 200 -7.64 6.33 12.95
CA LEU A 200 -8.99 6.69 12.58
C LEU A 200 -10.01 6.35 13.67
N VAL A 201 -9.92 5.14 14.22
CA VAL A 201 -10.82 4.68 15.30
C VAL A 201 -10.66 5.55 16.55
N ASN A 202 -9.41 5.82 16.97
CA ASN A 202 -9.11 6.66 18.13
C ASN A 202 -9.61 8.10 17.93
N LEU A 203 -9.38 8.66 16.75
CA LEU A 203 -9.86 10.00 16.38
C LEU A 203 -11.39 10.09 16.46
N VAL A 204 -12.11 9.17 15.82
CA VAL A 204 -13.58 9.16 15.80
C VAL A 204 -14.14 8.97 17.21
N ARG A 205 -13.53 8.12 18.04
CA ARG A 205 -13.91 7.92 19.45
C ARG A 205 -13.82 9.24 20.22
N GLN A 206 -12.66 9.91 20.19
CA GLN A 206 -12.43 11.14 20.92
C GLN A 206 -13.32 12.30 20.45
N ILE A 207 -13.58 12.43 19.14
CA ILE A 207 -14.52 13.42 18.60
C ILE A 207 -15.94 13.21 19.19
N ARG A 208 -16.39 11.95 19.28
CA ARG A 208 -17.70 11.62 19.87
C ARG A 208 -17.76 11.88 21.37
N GLU A 209 -16.72 11.49 22.12
CA GLU A 209 -16.65 11.71 23.59
C GLU A 209 -16.71 13.19 23.94
N ARG A 210 -16.17 14.06 23.06
CA ARG A 210 -16.21 15.54 23.25
C ARG A 210 -17.46 16.22 22.64
N ASN A 211 -18.41 15.42 22.12
CA ASN A 211 -19.61 15.94 21.46
C ASN A 211 -19.31 16.86 20.26
N LEU A 212 -18.18 16.68 19.58
CA LEU A 212 -17.84 17.39 18.36
C LEU A 212 -18.52 16.76 17.14
N THR A 213 -18.81 17.56 16.13
CA THR A 213 -19.46 17.14 14.89
C THR A 213 -18.44 16.98 13.78
N MET A 214 -18.24 15.73 13.29
CA MET A 214 -17.41 15.48 12.11
C MET A 214 -17.93 16.23 10.89
N GLY A 215 -17.00 16.82 10.16
CA GLY A 215 -17.30 17.61 8.98
C GLY A 215 -17.73 19.05 9.26
N LYS A 216 -18.01 19.42 10.51
CA LYS A 216 -18.33 20.79 10.95
C LYS A 216 -17.26 21.32 11.89
N ASP A 217 -17.07 20.69 13.04
CA ASP A 217 -16.11 21.12 14.06
C ASP A 217 -14.71 20.53 13.79
N VAL A 218 -14.65 19.30 13.34
CA VAL A 218 -13.42 18.56 12.98
C VAL A 218 -13.62 17.86 11.66
N GLY A 219 -12.69 18.04 10.73
CA GLY A 219 -12.59 17.28 9.48
C GLY A 219 -11.88 15.95 9.68
N VAL A 220 -12.37 14.90 9.01
CA VAL A 220 -11.74 13.57 9.03
C VAL A 220 -11.62 13.05 7.61
N ILE A 221 -10.42 12.63 7.23
CA ILE A 221 -10.10 11.97 5.97
C ILE A 221 -9.37 10.68 6.28
N SER A 222 -9.83 9.57 5.75
CA SER A 222 -9.10 8.30 5.77
C SER A 222 -8.31 8.16 4.48
N TYR A 223 -7.04 7.78 4.59
CA TYR A 223 -6.17 7.54 3.43
C TYR A 223 -6.50 6.19 2.75
N ASN A 224 -6.95 5.19 3.52
CA ASN A 224 -7.34 3.84 3.07
C ASN A 224 -8.84 3.63 3.16
#